data_9bb3485dec30b68d373fce46cc54f517
#
_entry.id   9bb3485dec30b68d373fce46cc54f517
#
_cell.length_a   1.000
_cell.length_b   1.000
_cell.length_c   1.000
_cell.angle_alpha   90.00
_cell.angle_beta   90.00
_cell.angle_gamma   90.00
#
_symmetry.space_group_name_H-M   'P 1'
#
loop_
_entity.id
_entity.type
_entity.pdbx_description
1 polymer ?
#
loop_
_entity_poly.entity_id
_entity_poly.type
_entity_poly.pdbx_seq_one_letter_code
_entity_poly.pdbx_strand_id
1 'polypeptide(L)'
;YGAVRVEAAGPQGLMQLAPEQWPGAPANDARQVFVFRFPTAEYGFEIAVDQIVPEVSVDQVIVQELGETDRILFADINLDIREAPLREWELLVPADYALAAVEGADIADSVLGGDAGAGQRRLKVLFTQPVQGRRLISLRLERNDPAKAGPWDLPVLSFPGARAVRGFLAVAATPGFRLTPAAHEGLAETPLSYFPKQRPGLQH
;
A
#
# COMPACT_ATOMS: atom_id res chain seq x y z
N TYR A 1 7.59 -16.45 0.72
CA TYR A 1 7.11 -17.29 -0.37
C TYR A 1 6.05 -16.50 -1.14
N GLY A 2 6.33 -16.08 -2.38
CA GLY A 2 5.37 -15.42 -3.26
C GLY A 2 4.30 -16.42 -3.76
N ALA A 3 3.15 -15.91 -4.21
CA ALA A 3 2.19 -16.71 -4.95
C ALA A 3 2.81 -17.08 -6.31
N VAL A 4 2.58 -18.31 -6.75
CA VAL A 4 3.13 -18.83 -8.00
C VAL A 4 1.98 -19.33 -8.87
N ARG A 5 1.94 -18.89 -10.13
CA ARG A 5 1.05 -19.44 -11.15
C ARG A 5 1.82 -20.51 -11.91
N VAL A 6 1.21 -21.67 -12.06
CA VAL A 6 1.77 -22.79 -12.83
C VAL A 6 0.83 -23.04 -14.00
N GLU A 7 1.36 -23.06 -15.21
CA GLU A 7 0.63 -23.39 -16.43
C GLU A 7 1.31 -24.55 -17.14
N ALA A 8 0.55 -25.53 -17.57
CA ALA A 8 1.05 -26.60 -18.42
C ALA A 8 0.97 -26.14 -19.88
N ALA A 9 2.12 -26.01 -20.53
CA ALA A 9 2.21 -25.60 -21.93
C ALA A 9 2.57 -26.78 -22.83
N GLY A 10 1.90 -26.89 -24.00
CA GLY A 10 2.23 -27.80 -25.05
C GLY A 10 2.16 -29.30 -24.69
N PRO A 11 1.10 -29.81 -24.05
CA PRO A 11 1.02 -31.23 -23.71
C PRO A 11 0.97 -32.07 -25.01
N GLN A 12 2.00 -32.85 -25.24
CA GLN A 12 2.08 -33.80 -26.35
C GLN A 12 1.83 -35.22 -25.84
N GLY A 13 0.91 -35.95 -26.48
CA GLY A 13 0.60 -37.32 -26.07
C GLY A 13 -0.09 -37.45 -24.71
N LEU A 14 -0.56 -36.32 -24.11
CA LEU A 14 -1.19 -36.29 -22.82
C LEU A 14 -2.68 -35.88 -22.92
N MET A 15 -3.52 -36.53 -22.13
CA MET A 15 -4.91 -36.19 -21.95
C MET A 15 -5.08 -35.63 -20.54
N GLN A 16 -5.48 -34.38 -20.43
CA GLN A 16 -5.76 -33.75 -19.14
C GLN A 16 -7.05 -34.33 -18.53
N LEU A 17 -6.99 -34.68 -17.28
CA LEU A 17 -8.12 -35.16 -16.49
C LEU A 17 -8.48 -34.17 -15.43
N ALA A 18 -9.74 -34.18 -14.98
CA ALA A 18 -10.14 -33.45 -13.81
C ALA A 18 -9.41 -34.02 -12.55
N PRO A 19 -8.96 -33.17 -11.62
CA PRO A 19 -8.21 -33.62 -10.45
C PRO A 19 -8.91 -34.71 -9.62
N GLU A 20 -10.23 -34.69 -9.60
CA GLU A 20 -11.08 -35.65 -8.88
C GLU A 20 -11.04 -37.06 -9.50
N GLN A 21 -10.58 -37.16 -10.74
CA GLN A 21 -10.43 -38.44 -11.46
C GLN A 21 -9.11 -39.17 -11.12
N TRP A 22 -8.25 -38.52 -10.32
CA TRP A 22 -7.01 -39.14 -9.88
C TRP A 22 -7.22 -39.88 -8.55
N PRO A 23 -7.05 -41.21 -8.50
CA PRO A 23 -7.29 -41.99 -7.28
C PRO A 23 -6.27 -41.74 -6.15
N GLY A 24 -5.19 -41.06 -6.44
CA GLY A 24 -4.12 -40.74 -5.50
C GLY A 24 -4.07 -39.24 -5.17
N ALA A 25 -5.19 -38.62 -4.87
CA ALA A 25 -5.21 -37.19 -4.54
C ALA A 25 -4.10 -36.81 -3.56
N PRO A 26 -3.31 -35.75 -3.84
CA PRO A 26 -2.22 -35.35 -2.95
C PRO A 26 -2.79 -34.99 -1.58
N ALA A 27 -2.16 -35.54 -0.54
CA ALA A 27 -2.53 -35.28 0.86
C ALA A 27 -2.18 -33.87 1.35
N ASN A 28 -1.77 -32.97 0.43
CA ASN A 28 -1.25 -31.65 0.73
C ASN A 28 -2.25 -30.57 0.28
N ASP A 29 -2.22 -29.41 0.93
CA ASP A 29 -2.93 -28.17 0.58
C ASP A 29 -2.49 -27.58 -0.77
N ALA A 30 -2.29 -28.41 -1.80
CA ALA A 30 -1.91 -27.98 -3.13
C ALA A 30 -3.07 -27.19 -3.74
N ARG A 31 -2.84 -25.91 -4.02
CA ARG A 31 -3.85 -25.00 -4.60
C ARG A 31 -4.09 -25.23 -6.09
N GLN A 32 -3.13 -25.85 -6.77
CA GLN A 32 -3.23 -26.23 -8.19
C GLN A 32 -2.71 -27.65 -8.35
N VAL A 33 -3.51 -28.49 -9.01
CA VAL A 33 -3.16 -29.87 -9.33
C VAL A 33 -3.47 -30.10 -10.81
N PHE A 34 -2.45 -30.51 -11.55
CA PHE A 34 -2.61 -30.92 -12.95
C PHE A 34 -2.52 -32.44 -13.01
N VAL A 35 -3.52 -33.08 -13.59
CA VAL A 35 -3.56 -34.55 -13.77
C VAL A 35 -3.61 -34.86 -15.24
N PHE A 36 -2.68 -35.71 -15.71
CA PHE A 36 -2.60 -36.14 -17.08
C PHE A 36 -2.58 -37.66 -17.17
N ARG A 37 -3.26 -38.18 -18.15
CA ARG A 37 -3.17 -39.58 -18.56
C ARG A 37 -2.39 -39.65 -19.87
N PHE A 38 -1.48 -40.61 -19.96
CA PHE A 38 -0.75 -40.92 -21.19
C PHE A 38 -1.09 -42.32 -21.68
N PRO A 39 -1.46 -42.47 -22.96
CA PRO A 39 -1.77 -43.76 -23.55
C PRO A 39 -0.52 -44.50 -24.05
N THR A 40 0.61 -43.81 -24.27
CA THR A 40 1.87 -44.32 -24.80
C THR A 40 3.05 -43.83 -23.97
N ALA A 41 4.20 -44.47 -24.10
CA ALA A 41 5.42 -44.05 -23.40
C ALA A 41 6.04 -42.73 -23.95
N GLU A 42 5.59 -42.28 -25.12
CA GLU A 42 6.05 -41.02 -25.73
C GLU A 42 5.11 -39.88 -25.30
N TYR A 43 5.52 -39.16 -24.30
CA TYR A 43 4.81 -37.94 -23.85
C TYR A 43 5.82 -36.88 -23.41
N GLY A 44 5.38 -35.62 -23.45
CA GLY A 44 6.14 -34.48 -22.96
C GLY A 44 5.22 -33.32 -22.65
N PHE A 45 5.60 -32.52 -21.68
CA PHE A 45 4.96 -31.24 -21.43
C PHE A 45 5.94 -30.28 -20.76
N GLU A 46 5.70 -29.03 -20.94
CA GLU A 46 6.47 -27.95 -20.34
C GLU A 46 5.64 -27.30 -19.22
N ILE A 47 6.27 -26.97 -18.11
CA ILE A 47 5.64 -26.23 -17.01
C ILE A 47 6.20 -24.82 -17.02
N ALA A 48 5.35 -23.83 -17.29
CA ALA A 48 5.65 -22.44 -17.05
C ALA A 48 5.30 -22.07 -15.62
N VAL A 49 6.23 -21.42 -14.94
CA VAL A 49 6.07 -21.00 -13.54
C VAL A 49 6.32 -19.52 -13.46
N ASP A 50 5.26 -18.74 -13.19
CA ASP A 50 5.32 -17.30 -13.03
C ASP A 50 5.12 -16.90 -11.56
N GLN A 51 5.95 -15.99 -11.08
CA GLN A 51 5.76 -15.40 -9.77
C GLN A 51 4.66 -14.35 -9.83
N ILE A 52 3.57 -14.56 -9.10
CA ILE A 52 2.52 -13.56 -8.94
C ILE A 52 2.99 -12.54 -7.90
N VAL A 53 3.13 -11.28 -8.31
CA VAL A 53 3.49 -10.17 -7.42
C VAL A 53 2.23 -9.48 -6.90
N PRO A 54 2.25 -8.92 -5.67
CA PRO A 54 1.14 -8.13 -5.17
C PRO A 54 0.91 -6.88 -6.03
N GLU A 55 -0.34 -6.61 -6.34
CA GLU A 55 -0.77 -5.37 -6.98
C GLU A 55 -1.46 -4.50 -5.93
N VAL A 56 -0.93 -3.29 -5.68
CA VAL A 56 -1.40 -2.42 -4.61
C VAL A 56 -1.92 -1.11 -5.17
N SER A 57 -3.15 -0.76 -4.83
CA SER A 57 -3.71 0.58 -5.04
C SER A 57 -3.87 1.28 -3.69
N VAL A 58 -3.66 2.60 -3.68
CA VAL A 58 -3.65 3.42 -2.46
C VAL A 58 -4.76 4.48 -2.55
N ASP A 59 -5.63 4.48 -1.54
CA ASP A 59 -6.56 5.57 -1.24
C ASP A 59 -6.12 6.24 0.06
N GLN A 60 -5.80 7.54 0.02
CA GLN A 60 -5.30 8.24 1.20
C GLN A 60 -6.15 9.44 1.59
N VAL A 61 -6.20 9.71 2.88
CA VAL A 61 -6.75 10.95 3.43
C VAL A 61 -5.68 11.57 4.29
N ILE A 62 -5.19 12.73 3.87
CA ILE A 62 -4.12 13.47 4.55
C ILE A 62 -4.71 14.71 5.21
N VAL A 63 -4.32 14.96 6.45
CA VAL A 63 -4.59 16.20 7.16
C VAL A 63 -3.27 16.77 7.65
N GLN A 64 -2.92 17.95 7.17
CA GLN A 64 -1.80 18.73 7.67
C GLN A 64 -2.34 19.78 8.65
N GLU A 65 -1.97 19.65 9.90
CA GLU A 65 -2.26 20.65 10.95
C GLU A 65 -1.05 21.55 11.17
N LEU A 66 -1.30 22.85 11.27
CA LEU A 66 -0.31 23.89 11.53
C LEU A 66 -0.60 24.50 12.89
N GLY A 67 0.26 24.19 13.86
CA GLY A 67 0.26 24.77 15.19
C GLY A 67 1.20 25.96 15.32
N GLU A 68 1.14 26.61 16.47
CA GLU A 68 2.06 27.71 16.83
C GLU A 68 3.49 27.22 17.04
N THR A 69 3.66 25.98 17.50
CA THR A 69 4.95 25.39 17.87
C THR A 69 5.32 24.17 17.02
N ASP A 70 4.35 23.59 16.34
CA ASP A 70 4.50 22.32 15.65
C ASP A 70 3.71 22.24 14.33
N ARG A 71 4.03 21.23 13.55
CA ARG A 71 3.28 20.84 12.37
C ARG A 71 3.05 19.33 12.45
N ILE A 72 1.81 18.92 12.32
CA ILE A 72 1.44 17.51 12.43
C ILE A 72 0.79 17.07 11.11
N LEU A 73 1.30 16.01 10.55
CA LEU A 73 0.70 15.35 9.40
C LEU A 73 0.07 14.04 9.86
N PHE A 74 -1.21 13.92 9.62
CA PHE A 74 -1.96 12.69 9.75
C PHE A 74 -2.27 12.13 8.38
N ALA A 75 -2.10 10.83 8.19
CA ALA A 75 -2.49 10.16 6.98
C ALA A 75 -3.17 8.83 7.29
N ASP A 76 -4.40 8.67 6.81
CA ASP A 76 -5.10 7.39 6.76
C ASP A 76 -4.92 6.82 5.36
N ILE A 77 -4.20 5.73 5.27
CA ILE A 77 -3.75 5.09 4.02
C ILE A 77 -4.47 3.75 3.89
N ASN A 78 -5.41 3.66 2.97
CA ASN A 78 -6.09 2.43 2.63
C ASN A 78 -5.38 1.75 1.47
N LEU A 79 -4.81 0.58 1.70
CA LEU A 79 -4.24 -0.28 0.69
C LEU A 79 -5.33 -1.24 0.17
N ASP A 80 -5.49 -1.37 -1.14
CA ASP A 80 -6.23 -2.45 -1.78
C ASP A 80 -5.22 -3.39 -2.44
N ILE A 81 -4.96 -4.53 -1.80
CA ILE A 81 -3.93 -5.50 -2.14
C ILE A 81 -4.56 -6.66 -2.89
N ARG A 82 -4.15 -6.86 -4.14
CA ARG A 82 -4.69 -7.88 -5.05
C ARG A 82 -3.60 -8.83 -5.53
N GLU A 83 -3.99 -9.86 -6.27
CA GLU A 83 -3.20 -10.89 -6.92
C GLU A 83 -2.44 -11.77 -5.93
N ALA A 84 -1.56 -11.21 -5.10
CA ALA A 84 -0.77 -11.96 -4.12
C ALA A 84 -0.78 -11.26 -2.74
N PRO A 85 -0.60 -12.02 -1.65
CA PRO A 85 -0.49 -11.44 -0.32
C PRO A 85 0.81 -10.68 -0.14
N LEU A 86 0.74 -9.59 0.64
CA LEU A 86 1.83 -8.67 0.95
C LEU A 86 2.32 -8.92 2.39
N ARG A 87 3.63 -9.01 2.61
CA ARG A 87 4.26 -9.15 3.94
C ARG A 87 4.78 -7.84 4.50
N GLU A 88 5.20 -6.96 3.63
CA GLU A 88 5.74 -5.66 3.96
C GLU A 88 5.34 -4.63 2.91
N TRP A 89 5.22 -3.38 3.32
CA TRP A 89 4.93 -2.26 2.43
C TRP A 89 5.90 -1.11 2.68
N GLU A 90 6.38 -0.50 1.61
CA GLU A 90 7.30 0.64 1.67
C GLU A 90 6.62 1.89 1.14
N LEU A 91 6.74 2.98 1.89
CA LEU A 91 6.34 4.31 1.48
C LEU A 91 7.45 5.31 1.81
N LEU A 92 7.41 6.45 1.13
CA LEU A 92 8.33 7.54 1.39
C LEU A 92 7.61 8.62 2.18
N VAL A 93 8.26 9.08 3.25
CA VAL A 93 7.77 10.13 4.15
C VAL A 93 8.74 11.31 4.16
N PRO A 94 8.28 12.54 4.44
CA PRO A 94 9.16 13.71 4.53
C PRO A 94 10.28 13.50 5.54
N ALA A 95 11.52 13.81 5.17
CA ALA A 95 12.70 13.56 6.00
C ALA A 95 12.78 14.48 7.23
N ASP A 96 12.16 15.65 7.14
CA ASP A 96 12.12 16.68 8.18
C ASP A 96 11.01 16.48 9.22
N TYR A 97 10.23 15.42 9.09
CA TYR A 97 9.23 14.98 10.07
C TYR A 97 9.75 13.77 10.86
N ALA A 98 9.47 13.76 12.16
CA ALA A 98 9.64 12.59 13.01
C ALA A 98 8.43 11.67 12.89
N LEU A 99 8.66 10.36 12.91
CA LEU A 99 7.61 9.37 12.96
C LEU A 99 7.08 9.26 14.39
N ALA A 100 5.85 9.71 14.63
CA ALA A 100 5.22 9.66 15.95
C ALA A 100 4.41 8.36 16.16
N ALA A 101 3.68 7.90 15.14
CA ALA A 101 2.91 6.67 15.23
C ALA A 101 2.69 6.05 13.84
N VAL A 102 2.61 4.70 13.81
CA VAL A 102 2.08 3.89 12.72
C VAL A 102 1.12 2.88 13.33
N GLU A 103 -0.13 2.93 12.95
CA GLU A 103 -1.19 2.10 13.53
C GLU A 103 -1.98 1.37 12.46
N GLY A 104 -2.41 0.15 12.75
CA GLY A 104 -3.24 -0.69 11.89
C GLY A 104 -3.43 -2.08 12.48
N ALA A 105 -4.50 -2.77 12.13
CA ALA A 105 -4.89 -4.03 12.77
C ALA A 105 -3.86 -5.16 12.60
N ASP A 106 -3.16 -5.17 11.47
CA ASP A 106 -2.25 -6.27 11.11
C ASP A 106 -0.77 -5.84 11.13
N ILE A 107 -0.43 -4.68 11.71
CA ILE A 107 0.94 -4.17 11.74
C ILE A 107 1.70 -4.85 12.87
N ALA A 108 2.82 -5.48 12.54
CA ALA A 108 3.76 -6.06 13.49
C ALA A 108 4.80 -5.05 13.97
N ASP A 109 5.33 -4.26 13.00
CA ASP A 109 6.40 -3.30 13.26
C ASP A 109 6.48 -2.27 12.14
N SER A 110 7.18 -1.17 12.40
CA SER A 110 7.49 -0.17 11.40
C SER A 110 8.92 0.33 11.56
N VAL A 111 9.64 0.39 10.46
CA VAL A 111 11.05 0.79 10.45
C VAL A 111 11.24 2.02 9.58
N LEU A 112 11.66 3.11 10.22
CA LEU A 112 12.03 4.33 9.52
C LEU A 112 13.50 4.22 9.09
N GLY A 113 13.71 4.06 7.79
CA GLY A 113 15.03 3.92 7.17
C GLY A 113 15.74 5.25 6.91
N GLY A 114 16.85 5.15 6.21
CA GLY A 114 17.67 6.29 5.82
C GLY A 114 17.06 7.17 4.72
N ASP A 115 17.86 8.15 4.30
CA ASP A 115 17.54 9.07 3.21
C ASP A 115 17.22 8.29 1.91
N ALA A 116 16.12 8.66 1.28
CA ALA A 116 15.67 8.13 0.00
C ALA A 116 15.88 9.12 -1.16
N GLY A 117 16.48 10.27 -0.89
CA GLY A 117 16.61 11.39 -1.81
C GLY A 117 15.37 12.30 -1.81
N ALA A 118 15.49 13.44 -2.48
CA ALA A 118 14.42 14.44 -2.61
C ALA A 118 13.77 14.88 -1.28
N GLY A 119 14.52 14.87 -0.18
CA GLY A 119 14.02 15.24 1.14
C GLY A 119 13.03 14.22 1.74
N GLN A 120 13.13 12.98 1.34
CA GLN A 120 12.27 11.89 1.82
C GLN A 120 13.09 10.77 2.48
N ARG A 121 12.43 10.02 3.37
CA ARG A 121 12.95 8.81 4.02
C ARG A 121 12.04 7.64 3.75
N ARG A 122 12.59 6.44 3.77
CA ARG A 122 11.82 5.20 3.63
C ARG A 122 11.17 4.82 4.94
N LEU A 123 9.88 4.59 4.91
CA LEU A 123 9.13 3.96 5.99
C LEU A 123 8.69 2.57 5.51
N LYS A 124 9.20 1.54 6.16
CA LYS A 124 8.81 0.15 5.92
C LYS A 124 7.83 -0.28 6.99
N VAL A 125 6.66 -0.76 6.59
CA VAL A 125 5.63 -1.32 7.47
C VAL A 125 5.64 -2.83 7.30
N LEU A 126 5.78 -3.57 8.39
CA LEU A 126 5.81 -5.02 8.45
C LEU A 126 4.47 -5.54 8.97
N PHE A 127 3.87 -6.50 8.29
CA PHE A 127 2.63 -7.11 8.73
C PHE A 127 2.88 -8.37 9.56
N THR A 128 2.02 -8.64 10.55
CA THR A 128 2.09 -9.83 11.41
C THR A 128 2.00 -11.13 10.62
N GLN A 129 1.28 -11.11 9.53
CA GLN A 129 1.11 -12.20 8.56
C GLN A 129 0.94 -11.62 7.16
N PRO A 130 1.06 -12.44 6.09
CA PRO A 130 0.76 -11.97 4.75
C PRO A 130 -0.68 -11.50 4.64
N VAL A 131 -0.88 -10.25 4.20
CA VAL A 131 -2.19 -9.60 4.11
C VAL A 131 -2.63 -9.44 2.66
N GLN A 132 -3.93 -9.54 2.43
CA GLN A 132 -4.58 -9.33 1.12
C GLN A 132 -5.92 -8.62 1.33
N GLY A 133 -6.42 -7.95 0.27
CA GLY A 133 -7.61 -7.13 0.33
C GLY A 133 -7.33 -5.77 0.96
N ARG A 134 -8.34 -5.17 1.58
CA ARG A 134 -8.23 -3.81 2.12
C ARG A 134 -7.54 -3.80 3.48
N ARG A 135 -6.57 -2.89 3.64
CA ARG A 135 -5.85 -2.66 4.90
C ARG A 135 -5.69 -1.18 5.13
N LEU A 136 -6.00 -0.75 6.36
CA LEU A 136 -5.82 0.62 6.80
C LEU A 136 -4.51 0.73 7.59
N ILE A 137 -3.72 1.73 7.23
CA ILE A 137 -2.54 2.18 7.96
C ILE A 137 -2.78 3.65 8.33
N SER A 138 -2.79 3.96 9.62
CA SER A 138 -2.85 5.34 10.12
C SER A 138 -1.45 5.78 10.51
N LEU A 139 -1.02 6.90 9.94
CA LEU A 139 0.31 7.46 10.11
C LEU A 139 0.21 8.82 10.79
N ARG A 140 1.07 9.08 11.77
CA ARG A 140 1.25 10.40 12.37
C ARG A 140 2.73 10.80 12.30
N LEU A 141 2.97 11.92 11.64
CA LEU A 141 4.28 12.54 11.54
C LEU A 141 4.26 13.91 12.22
N GLU A 142 5.33 14.27 12.91
CA GLU A 142 5.44 15.52 13.66
C GLU A 142 6.72 16.26 13.31
N ARG A 143 6.62 17.56 13.26
CA ARG A 143 7.75 18.46 13.13
C ARG A 143 7.63 19.59 14.16
N ASN A 144 8.55 19.62 15.11
CA ASN A 144 8.63 20.65 16.16
C ASN A 144 9.31 21.92 15.60
N ASP A 145 8.63 22.59 14.70
CA ASP A 145 9.09 23.83 14.06
C ASP A 145 7.84 24.68 13.77
N PRO A 146 7.77 25.88 14.34
CA PRO A 146 6.59 26.74 14.16
C PRO A 146 6.38 27.09 12.69
N ALA A 147 5.13 27.21 12.30
CA ALA A 147 4.78 27.74 11.00
C ALA A 147 5.27 29.18 10.90
N LYS A 148 6.14 29.48 9.92
CA LYS A 148 6.63 30.83 9.63
C LYS A 148 5.74 31.48 8.59
N ALA A 149 5.59 32.81 8.69
CA ALA A 149 4.93 33.57 7.64
C ALA A 149 5.74 33.44 6.33
N GLY A 150 5.05 33.23 5.22
CA GLY A 150 5.62 33.08 3.89
C GLY A 150 5.14 31.82 3.18
N PRO A 151 5.52 31.65 1.91
CA PRO A 151 5.21 30.43 1.17
C PRO A 151 5.98 29.24 1.72
N TRP A 152 5.35 28.08 1.73
CA TRP A 152 5.96 26.81 2.09
C TRP A 152 5.27 25.67 1.34
N ASP A 153 6.02 24.63 1.05
CA ASP A 153 5.51 23.46 0.36
C ASP A 153 4.91 22.46 1.33
N LEU A 154 3.78 21.88 0.94
CA LEU A 154 3.17 20.78 1.69
C LEU A 154 4.03 19.52 1.61
N PRO A 155 4.18 18.80 2.73
CA PRO A 155 4.87 17.52 2.71
C PRO A 155 4.09 16.50 1.88
N VAL A 156 4.80 15.71 1.08
CA VAL A 156 4.21 14.71 0.19
C VAL A 156 4.59 13.31 0.67
N LEU A 157 3.60 12.43 0.76
CA LEU A 157 3.81 10.99 0.88
C LEU A 157 3.90 10.38 -0.51
N SER A 158 4.89 9.51 -0.74
CA SER A 158 5.05 8.80 -2.00
C SER A 158 4.96 7.30 -1.79
N PHE A 159 4.43 6.59 -2.78
CA PHE A 159 4.15 5.16 -2.70
C PHE A 159 4.81 4.42 -3.86
N PRO A 160 6.12 4.14 -3.78
CA PRO A 160 6.83 3.39 -4.80
C PRO A 160 6.19 2.01 -5.01
N GLY A 161 5.96 1.64 -6.26
CA GLY A 161 5.35 0.35 -6.59
C GLY A 161 3.82 0.30 -6.45
N ALA A 162 3.14 1.38 -6.04
CA ALA A 162 1.69 1.43 -6.11
C ALA A 162 1.22 1.58 -7.57
N ARG A 163 0.23 0.79 -7.95
CA ARG A 163 -0.42 0.85 -9.28
C ARG A 163 -1.17 2.16 -9.50
N ALA A 164 -1.84 2.63 -8.46
CA ALA A 164 -2.61 3.86 -8.46
C ALA A 164 -2.60 4.49 -7.08
N VAL A 165 -2.54 5.83 -7.04
CA VAL A 165 -2.64 6.60 -5.81
C VAL A 165 -3.68 7.68 -6.02
N ARG A 166 -4.64 7.79 -5.10
CA ARG A 166 -5.63 8.86 -5.09
C ARG A 166 -5.97 9.23 -3.64
N GLY A 167 -6.62 10.35 -3.44
CA GLY A 167 -7.01 10.72 -2.08
C GLY A 167 -7.47 12.15 -1.92
N PHE A 168 -7.53 12.54 -0.66
CA PHE A 168 -7.90 13.87 -0.22
C PHE A 168 -6.80 14.45 0.65
N LEU A 169 -6.60 15.76 0.54
CA LEU A 169 -5.70 16.53 1.37
C LEU A 169 -6.46 17.71 1.98
N ALA A 170 -6.39 17.84 3.30
CA ALA A 170 -6.85 19.02 4.01
C ALA A 170 -5.68 19.70 4.73
N VAL A 171 -5.73 21.02 4.80
CA VAL A 171 -4.81 21.83 5.59
C VAL A 171 -5.62 22.59 6.62
N ALA A 172 -5.31 22.40 7.88
CA ALA A 172 -5.92 23.13 9.01
C ALA A 172 -4.85 23.95 9.73
N ALA A 173 -5.23 25.05 10.32
CA ALA A 173 -4.34 25.86 11.13
C ALA A 173 -5.05 26.31 12.40
N THR A 174 -4.29 26.43 13.49
CA THR A 174 -4.79 27.03 14.74
C THR A 174 -5.19 28.50 14.54
N PRO A 175 -6.07 29.03 15.39
CA PRO A 175 -6.42 30.46 15.36
C PRO A 175 -5.17 31.34 15.40
N GLY A 176 -5.14 32.35 14.55
CA GLY A 176 -3.98 33.26 14.39
C GLY A 176 -3.25 33.07 13.05
N PHE A 177 -3.47 32.00 12.36
CA PHE A 177 -2.96 31.80 11.00
C PHE A 177 -4.04 32.00 9.95
N ARG A 178 -3.70 32.69 8.88
CA ARG A 178 -4.50 32.74 7.66
C ARG A 178 -3.82 31.96 6.56
N LEU A 179 -4.46 30.92 6.10
CA LEU A 179 -3.99 30.11 4.97
C LEU A 179 -4.51 30.69 3.66
N THR A 180 -3.64 30.80 2.68
CA THR A 180 -4.02 31.21 1.31
C THR A 180 -3.28 30.27 0.36
N PRO A 181 -3.98 29.49 -0.47
CA PRO A 181 -3.33 28.69 -1.51
C PRO A 181 -2.56 29.63 -2.46
N ALA A 182 -1.27 29.38 -2.63
CA ALA A 182 -0.42 30.19 -3.53
C ALA A 182 -0.35 29.54 -4.90
N ALA A 183 -0.15 28.23 -4.95
CA ALA A 183 -0.14 27.43 -6.17
C ALA A 183 -0.51 25.99 -5.81
N HIS A 184 -1.15 25.29 -6.72
CA HIS A 184 -1.39 23.85 -6.60
C HIS A 184 -1.25 23.20 -7.97
N GLU A 185 -0.61 22.05 -8.00
CA GLU A 185 -0.43 21.26 -9.20
C GLU A 185 -0.93 19.83 -8.93
N GLY A 186 -1.72 19.28 -9.85
CA GLY A 186 -2.30 17.94 -9.69
C GLY A 186 -3.40 17.83 -8.63
N LEU A 187 -3.86 18.94 -8.04
CA LEU A 187 -4.92 18.98 -7.05
C LEU A 187 -6.14 19.76 -7.59
N ALA A 188 -7.33 19.32 -7.23
CA ALA A 188 -8.57 20.05 -7.47
C ALA A 188 -9.18 20.46 -6.12
N GLU A 189 -9.55 21.73 -6.02
CA GLU A 189 -10.28 22.20 -4.83
C GLU A 189 -11.61 21.46 -4.70
N THR A 190 -11.88 21.00 -3.50
CA THR A 190 -13.08 20.25 -3.18
C THR A 190 -13.76 20.87 -1.97
N PRO A 191 -15.08 21.09 -2.00
CA PRO A 191 -15.79 21.58 -0.83
C PRO A 191 -15.58 20.67 0.39
N LEU A 192 -15.45 21.26 1.58
CA LEU A 192 -15.22 20.51 2.82
C LEU A 192 -16.31 19.44 3.09
N SER A 193 -17.52 19.63 2.57
CA SER A 193 -18.61 18.65 2.68
C SER A 193 -18.32 17.32 1.99
N TYR A 194 -17.42 17.28 1.03
CA TYR A 194 -16.97 16.07 0.34
C TYR A 194 -15.70 15.45 0.95
N PHE A 195 -15.06 16.14 1.90
CA PHE A 195 -13.90 15.60 2.58
C PHE A 195 -14.32 14.45 3.51
N PRO A 196 -13.64 13.29 3.46
CA PRO A 196 -13.97 12.16 4.33
C PRO A 196 -13.82 12.53 5.80
N LYS A 197 -14.90 12.53 6.56
CA LYS A 197 -14.92 12.88 8.00
C LYS A 197 -14.44 11.71 8.85
N GLN A 198 -13.19 11.36 8.74
CA GLN A 198 -12.64 10.23 9.52
C GLN A 198 -11.98 10.66 10.83
N ARG A 199 -11.81 11.98 11.08
CA ARG A 199 -11.17 12.49 12.29
C ARG A 199 -12.04 13.53 13.02
N PRO A 200 -12.16 13.41 14.36
CA PRO A 200 -12.96 14.35 15.17
C PRO A 200 -12.48 15.81 15.12
N GLY A 201 -11.20 16.07 14.84
CA GLY A 201 -10.61 17.40 14.84
C GLY A 201 -10.92 18.28 13.61
N LEU A 202 -11.54 17.73 12.55
CA LEU A 202 -11.93 18.47 11.34
C LEU A 202 -13.38 18.98 11.38
N GLN A 203 -14.01 19.00 12.53
CA GLN A 203 -15.44 19.35 12.67
C GLN A 203 -15.71 20.85 12.87
N HIS A 204 -14.78 21.75 12.49
CA HIS A 204 -15.00 23.22 12.64
C HIS A 204 -14.71 23.96 11.35
#